data_fd811c39b12be352aef10219a2bbd516
#
_entry.id   fd811c39b12be352aef10219a2bbd516
#
_cell.length_a   1.000
_cell.length_b   1.000
_cell.length_c   1.000
_cell.angle_alpha   90.00
_cell.angle_beta   90.00
_cell.angle_gamma   90.00
#
_symmetry.space_group_name_H-M   'P 1'
#
loop_
_entity.id
_entity.type
_entity.pdbx_description
1 polymer ?
#
loop_
_entity_poly.entity_id
_entity_poly.type
_entity_poly.pdbx_seq_one_letter_code
_entity_poly.pdbx_strand_id
1 'polypeptide(L)'
;VQTNCYEGFVNYDKEGKIVPAAANHWDVNDDATEYTFYIRDDEKWSDGSDVTSADFENTMKRALEPDNGSWYVDFLFVVKNAEKCFNGKCDFKDVGIECIDDKTIKFTLEEPCSYFLDLCKLPTYMPSNCKYATDDNKDWDMNPEQNLGNGPYHLSEHVDGDHVSFEKNKYYRDAKSTNVLKITDKFMDDDQAKASAYQTGEINILQGAPSEIAESYEGKDDLSIREVPQTNYILFNINEKPFDDVKVRQAFSLALNRK
;
A
#
# COMPACT_ATOMS: atom_id res chain seq x y z
N VAL A 1 -2.28 0.85 8.82
CA VAL A 1 -3.68 1.04 8.41
C VAL A 1 -3.92 0.38 7.06
N GLN A 2 -3.22 0.78 5.99
CA GLN A 2 -3.54 0.36 4.61
C GLN A 2 -3.60 -1.16 4.42
N THR A 3 -2.59 -1.90 4.82
CA THR A 3 -2.51 -3.35 4.60
C THR A 3 -3.52 -4.19 5.38
N ASN A 4 -4.12 -3.66 6.43
CA ASN A 4 -5.13 -4.34 7.23
C ASN A 4 -6.56 -4.00 6.75
N CYS A 5 -6.76 -2.77 6.28
CA CYS A 5 -8.09 -2.24 5.95
C CYS A 5 -8.44 -2.29 4.48
N TYR A 6 -7.44 -2.32 3.59
CA TYR A 6 -7.66 -2.20 2.15
C TYR A 6 -7.10 -3.40 1.38
N GLU A 7 -7.76 -3.70 0.29
CA GLU A 7 -7.34 -4.70 -0.67
C GLU A 7 -7.41 -4.12 -2.09
N GLY A 8 -6.34 -4.32 -2.86
CA GLY A 8 -6.27 -3.91 -4.26
C GLY A 8 -6.94 -4.91 -5.19
N PHE A 9 -6.74 -4.74 -6.50
CA PHE A 9 -7.30 -5.65 -7.52
C PHE A 9 -6.82 -7.08 -7.34
N VAL A 10 -5.55 -7.27 -6.97
CA VAL A 10 -4.87 -8.55 -6.85
C VAL A 10 -4.11 -8.65 -5.53
N ASN A 11 -3.75 -9.86 -5.12
CA ASN A 11 -2.91 -10.13 -3.97
C ASN A 11 -1.87 -11.22 -4.32
N TYR A 12 -0.98 -11.56 -3.38
CA TYR A 12 -0.11 -12.73 -3.48
C TYR A 12 -0.63 -13.85 -2.59
N ASP A 13 -0.52 -15.08 -3.09
CA ASP A 13 -0.66 -16.27 -2.24
C ASP A 13 0.61 -16.51 -1.40
N LYS A 14 0.64 -17.61 -0.66
CA LYS A 14 1.76 -17.99 0.22
C LYS A 14 3.05 -18.31 -0.56
N GLU A 15 2.91 -18.70 -1.82
CA GLU A 15 4.00 -19.01 -2.74
C GLU A 15 4.49 -17.75 -3.50
N GLY A 16 3.87 -16.58 -3.28
CA GLY A 16 4.21 -15.33 -3.95
C GLY A 16 3.63 -15.21 -5.37
N LYS A 17 2.63 -16.02 -5.71
CA LYS A 17 1.94 -15.94 -6.99
C LYS A 17 0.78 -14.95 -6.91
N ILE A 18 0.59 -14.17 -7.97
CA ILE A 18 -0.54 -13.24 -8.10
C ILE A 18 -1.86 -14.02 -8.18
N VAL A 19 -2.80 -13.64 -7.33
CA VAL A 19 -4.15 -14.20 -7.22
C VAL A 19 -5.21 -13.10 -7.22
N PRO A 20 -6.45 -13.39 -7.63
CA PRO A 20 -7.56 -12.46 -7.52
C PRO A 20 -7.78 -11.97 -6.09
N ALA A 21 -8.12 -10.68 -5.94
CA ALA A 21 -8.48 -10.05 -4.68
C ALA A 21 -9.81 -9.30 -4.81
N ALA A 22 -9.83 -7.97 -4.77
CA ALA A 22 -11.05 -7.20 -5.06
C ALA A 22 -11.53 -7.42 -6.50
N ALA A 23 -10.62 -7.66 -7.46
CA ALA A 23 -10.99 -8.14 -8.78
C ALA A 23 -11.21 -9.67 -8.76
N ASN A 24 -12.28 -10.13 -9.40
CA ASN A 24 -12.57 -11.54 -9.60
C ASN A 24 -11.62 -12.18 -10.64
N HIS A 25 -11.35 -11.44 -11.71
CA HIS A 25 -10.42 -11.78 -12.79
C HIS A 25 -10.01 -10.51 -13.53
N TRP A 26 -9.12 -10.65 -14.48
CA TRP A 26 -8.67 -9.59 -15.36
C TRP A 26 -8.31 -10.13 -16.74
N ASP A 27 -8.45 -9.30 -17.74
CA ASP A 27 -8.00 -9.54 -19.10
C ASP A 27 -6.77 -8.69 -19.42
N VAL A 28 -5.89 -9.23 -20.24
CA VAL A 28 -4.68 -8.55 -20.72
C VAL A 28 -4.62 -8.74 -22.24
N ASN A 29 -4.37 -7.66 -22.99
CA ASN A 29 -4.16 -7.78 -24.41
C ASN A 29 -2.80 -8.41 -24.77
N ASP A 30 -2.59 -8.78 -26.04
CA ASP A 30 -1.43 -9.57 -26.48
C ASP A 30 -0.08 -8.87 -26.22
N ASP A 31 -0.04 -7.54 -26.24
CA ASP A 31 1.18 -6.74 -26.06
C ASP A 31 1.35 -6.19 -24.63
N ALA A 32 0.48 -6.58 -23.69
CA ALA A 32 0.50 -6.15 -22.30
C ALA A 32 0.47 -4.62 -22.11
N THR A 33 -0.26 -3.92 -22.97
CA THR A 33 -0.51 -2.47 -22.89
C THR A 33 -1.90 -2.13 -22.38
N GLU A 34 -2.83 -3.09 -22.33
CA GLU A 34 -4.18 -2.91 -21.81
C GLU A 34 -4.52 -3.99 -20.80
N TYR A 35 -5.07 -3.57 -19.65
CA TYR A 35 -5.54 -4.44 -18.57
C TYR A 35 -6.95 -4.05 -18.20
N THR A 36 -7.88 -5.02 -18.20
CA THR A 36 -9.26 -4.82 -17.77
C THR A 36 -9.53 -5.65 -16.55
N PHE A 37 -9.87 -5.01 -15.43
CA PHE A 37 -10.21 -5.68 -14.17
C PHE A 37 -11.72 -5.73 -13.97
N TYR A 38 -12.21 -6.88 -13.50
CA TYR A 38 -13.61 -7.11 -13.17
C TYR A 38 -13.74 -7.24 -11.65
N ILE A 39 -14.27 -6.19 -11.01
CA ILE A 39 -14.46 -6.11 -9.57
C ILE A 39 -15.57 -7.11 -9.20
N ARG A 40 -15.39 -7.80 -8.08
CA ARG A 40 -16.35 -8.78 -7.57
C ARG A 40 -17.69 -8.13 -7.23
N ASP A 41 -18.78 -8.82 -7.51
CA ASP A 41 -20.14 -8.35 -7.14
C ASP A 41 -20.35 -8.30 -5.63
N ASP A 42 -19.65 -9.17 -4.89
CA ASP A 42 -19.71 -9.25 -3.43
C ASP A 42 -18.66 -8.38 -2.71
N GLU A 43 -17.90 -7.56 -3.45
CA GLU A 43 -16.94 -6.64 -2.86
C GLU A 43 -17.65 -5.48 -2.16
N LYS A 44 -17.41 -5.34 -0.84
CA LYS A 44 -18.11 -4.39 0.03
C LYS A 44 -17.16 -3.57 0.86
N TRP A 45 -17.55 -2.34 1.11
CA TRP A 45 -16.99 -1.53 2.18
C TRP A 45 -17.42 -2.04 3.57
N SER A 46 -16.73 -1.61 4.61
CA SER A 46 -17.00 -2.01 6.01
C SER A 46 -18.34 -1.53 6.56
N ASP A 47 -19.02 -0.61 5.90
CA ASP A 47 -20.40 -0.21 6.19
C ASP A 47 -21.45 -1.05 5.45
N GLY A 48 -21.02 -1.91 4.53
CA GLY A 48 -21.86 -2.79 3.72
C GLY A 48 -22.25 -2.20 2.36
N SER A 49 -21.86 -0.97 2.04
CA SER A 49 -22.04 -0.41 0.69
C SER A 49 -21.12 -1.10 -0.34
N ASP A 50 -21.49 -1.01 -1.61
CA ASP A 50 -20.72 -1.61 -2.70
C ASP A 50 -19.41 -0.87 -2.95
N VAL A 51 -18.35 -1.63 -3.24
CA VAL A 51 -17.12 -1.09 -3.84
C VAL A 51 -17.30 -1.04 -5.35
N THR A 52 -16.96 0.07 -5.96
CA THR A 52 -17.13 0.34 -7.38
C THR A 52 -15.81 0.68 -8.06
N SER A 53 -15.80 0.67 -9.38
CA SER A 53 -14.67 1.12 -10.20
C SER A 53 -14.30 2.57 -9.93
N ALA A 54 -15.29 3.42 -9.64
CA ALA A 54 -15.10 4.83 -9.29
C ALA A 54 -14.28 5.01 -7.99
N ASP A 55 -14.39 4.09 -7.03
CA ASP A 55 -13.60 4.15 -5.79
C ASP A 55 -12.10 3.90 -6.06
N PHE A 56 -11.78 3.04 -7.01
CA PHE A 56 -10.40 2.83 -7.47
C PHE A 56 -9.88 4.04 -8.26
N GLU A 57 -10.68 4.54 -9.21
CA GLU A 57 -10.35 5.74 -9.97
C GLU A 57 -10.09 6.94 -9.06
N ASN A 58 -10.91 7.12 -8.01
CA ASN A 58 -10.78 8.20 -7.04
C ASN A 58 -9.39 8.25 -6.39
N THR A 59 -8.87 7.09 -5.95
CA THR A 59 -7.52 7.03 -5.37
C THR A 59 -6.46 7.50 -6.36
N MET A 60 -6.50 7.00 -7.58
CA MET A 60 -5.49 7.33 -8.61
C MET A 60 -5.60 8.78 -9.07
N LYS A 61 -6.82 9.30 -9.20
CA LYS A 61 -7.06 10.71 -9.49
C LYS A 61 -6.44 11.60 -8.42
N ARG A 62 -6.71 11.32 -7.15
CA ARG A 62 -6.17 12.06 -6.01
C ARG A 62 -4.65 11.95 -5.91
N ALA A 63 -4.08 10.77 -6.22
CA ALA A 63 -2.64 10.57 -6.22
C ALA A 63 -1.94 11.38 -7.33
N LEU A 64 -2.61 11.62 -8.46
CA LEU A 64 -2.10 12.42 -9.57
C LEU A 64 -2.27 13.93 -9.37
N GLU A 65 -2.93 14.38 -8.31
CA GLU A 65 -2.97 15.80 -7.94
C GLU A 65 -1.68 16.18 -7.22
N PRO A 66 -0.87 17.13 -7.76
CA PRO A 66 0.44 17.48 -7.19
C PRO A 66 0.38 17.95 -5.74
N ASP A 67 -0.70 18.64 -5.38
CA ASP A 67 -0.91 19.20 -4.04
C ASP A 67 -1.22 18.13 -2.97
N ASN A 68 -1.56 16.92 -3.38
CA ASN A 68 -1.82 15.79 -2.47
C ASN A 68 -0.55 15.15 -1.91
N GLY A 69 0.62 15.38 -2.52
CA GLY A 69 1.91 14.90 -2.03
C GLY A 69 2.02 13.38 -1.93
N SER A 70 1.38 12.64 -2.85
CA SER A 70 1.42 11.17 -2.85
C SER A 70 2.85 10.65 -3.04
N TRP A 71 3.34 9.86 -2.07
CA TRP A 71 4.72 9.35 -2.05
C TRP A 71 5.02 8.29 -3.12
N TYR A 72 3.99 7.63 -3.63
CA TYR A 72 4.09 6.52 -4.58
C TYR A 72 3.45 6.86 -5.93
N VAL A 73 3.30 8.14 -6.26
CA VAL A 73 2.66 8.58 -7.49
C VAL A 73 3.40 8.13 -8.74
N ASP A 74 4.71 8.01 -8.69
CA ASP A 74 5.57 7.56 -9.79
C ASP A 74 5.24 6.13 -10.25
N PHE A 75 4.69 5.28 -9.40
CA PHE A 75 4.19 3.97 -9.81
C PHE A 75 2.93 4.04 -10.71
N LEU A 76 2.24 5.18 -10.77
CA LEU A 76 1.17 5.41 -11.74
C LEU A 76 1.69 5.84 -13.11
N PHE A 77 2.94 6.27 -13.25
CA PHE A 77 3.47 6.82 -14.50
C PHE A 77 3.60 5.78 -15.62
N VAL A 78 3.43 4.50 -15.32
CA VAL A 78 3.27 3.45 -16.33
C VAL A 78 1.93 3.55 -17.07
N VAL A 79 0.92 4.20 -16.47
CA VAL A 79 -0.38 4.44 -17.07
C VAL A 79 -0.28 5.62 -18.03
N LYS A 80 -0.88 5.46 -19.19
CA LYS A 80 -0.87 6.46 -20.27
C LYS A 80 -1.26 7.86 -19.76
N ASN A 81 -0.43 8.85 -20.06
CA ASN A 81 -0.59 10.25 -19.68
C ASN A 81 -0.61 10.55 -18.17
N ALA A 82 -0.40 9.58 -17.28
CA ALA A 82 -0.42 9.83 -15.84
C ALA A 82 0.66 10.82 -15.41
N GLU A 83 1.91 10.66 -15.88
CA GLU A 83 2.98 11.62 -15.61
C GLU A 83 2.69 13.02 -16.19
N LYS A 84 2.06 13.08 -17.37
CA LYS A 84 1.66 14.37 -17.98
C LYS A 84 0.59 15.07 -17.14
N CYS A 85 -0.40 14.31 -16.66
CA CYS A 85 -1.45 14.83 -15.79
C CYS A 85 -0.87 15.36 -14.48
N PHE A 86 -0.02 14.58 -13.81
CA PHE A 86 0.69 15.00 -12.60
C PHE A 86 1.50 16.29 -12.77
N ASN A 87 2.12 16.46 -13.95
CA ASN A 87 2.86 17.68 -14.30
C ASN A 87 1.98 18.83 -14.84
N GLY A 88 0.65 18.72 -14.76
CA GLY A 88 -0.30 19.74 -15.23
C GLY A 88 -0.34 19.95 -16.74
N LYS A 89 0.08 18.96 -17.54
CA LYS A 89 0.15 19.02 -19.01
C LYS A 89 -1.06 18.43 -19.71
N CYS A 90 -1.96 17.77 -18.99
CA CYS A 90 -3.25 17.28 -19.49
C CYS A 90 -4.23 17.12 -18.32
N ASP A 91 -5.51 16.96 -18.63
CA ASP A 91 -6.55 16.71 -17.63
C ASP A 91 -6.57 15.21 -17.26
N PHE A 92 -7.13 14.86 -16.08
CA PHE A 92 -7.28 13.46 -15.65
C PHE A 92 -8.08 12.60 -16.65
N LYS A 93 -9.08 13.16 -17.33
CA LYS A 93 -9.86 12.47 -18.37
C LYS A 93 -9.03 11.92 -19.54
N ASP A 94 -7.80 12.44 -19.72
CA ASP A 94 -6.87 12.02 -20.78
C ASP A 94 -5.92 10.91 -20.31
N VAL A 95 -5.97 10.57 -19.01
CA VAL A 95 -5.21 9.48 -18.42
C VAL A 95 -5.81 8.12 -18.83
N GLY A 96 -4.99 7.14 -19.04
CA GLY A 96 -5.40 5.80 -19.48
C GLY A 96 -6.12 4.97 -18.39
N ILE A 97 -7.07 5.57 -17.69
CA ILE A 97 -7.93 4.93 -16.68
C ILE A 97 -9.38 5.17 -17.10
N GLU A 98 -10.15 4.11 -17.26
CA GLU A 98 -11.53 4.18 -17.73
C GLU A 98 -12.44 3.26 -16.89
N CYS A 99 -13.39 3.83 -16.16
CA CYS A 99 -14.48 3.10 -15.53
C CYS A 99 -15.52 2.78 -16.62
N ILE A 100 -15.55 1.52 -17.10
CA ILE A 100 -16.52 1.09 -18.14
C ILE A 100 -17.92 0.98 -17.55
N ASP A 101 -18.02 0.45 -16.32
CA ASP A 101 -19.21 0.36 -15.51
C ASP A 101 -18.82 0.28 -14.02
N ASP A 102 -19.78 0.14 -13.12
CA ASP A 102 -19.54 0.11 -11.66
C ASP A 102 -18.59 -1.01 -11.21
N LYS A 103 -18.42 -2.07 -12.02
CA LYS A 103 -17.60 -3.23 -11.67
C LYS A 103 -16.45 -3.50 -12.64
N THR A 104 -16.31 -2.65 -13.66
CA THR A 104 -15.28 -2.86 -14.70
C THR A 104 -14.44 -1.61 -14.87
N ILE A 105 -13.13 -1.76 -14.70
CA ILE A 105 -12.15 -0.69 -14.90
C ILE A 105 -11.06 -1.15 -15.86
N LYS A 106 -10.71 -0.30 -16.82
CA LYS A 106 -9.68 -0.55 -17.82
C LYS A 106 -8.52 0.40 -17.67
N PHE A 107 -7.31 -0.14 -17.77
CA PHE A 107 -6.06 0.61 -17.84
C PHE A 107 -5.45 0.49 -19.24
N THR A 108 -5.00 1.63 -19.78
CA THR A 108 -4.13 1.71 -20.94
C THR A 108 -2.77 2.22 -20.49
N LEU A 109 -1.70 1.52 -20.82
CA LEU A 109 -0.34 1.83 -20.39
C LEU A 109 0.41 2.63 -21.46
N GLU A 110 1.47 3.36 -21.10
CA GLU A 110 2.36 4.06 -22.03
C GLU A 110 3.15 3.06 -22.89
N GLU A 111 3.60 1.97 -22.30
CA GLU A 111 4.45 0.94 -22.89
C GLU A 111 4.04 -0.44 -22.37
N PRO A 112 4.40 -1.55 -23.03
CA PRO A 112 4.20 -2.90 -22.50
C PRO A 112 4.78 -3.08 -21.10
N CYS A 113 3.95 -3.50 -20.14
CA CYS A 113 4.37 -3.63 -18.75
C CYS A 113 3.93 -4.98 -18.15
N SER A 114 4.78 -5.98 -18.23
CA SER A 114 4.49 -7.34 -17.72
C SER A 114 4.38 -7.43 -16.21
N TYR A 115 4.90 -6.45 -15.46
CA TYR A 115 4.82 -6.37 -14.00
C TYR A 115 3.70 -5.45 -13.50
N PHE A 116 2.79 -5.02 -14.36
CA PHE A 116 1.69 -4.11 -13.98
C PHE A 116 0.81 -4.69 -12.87
N LEU A 117 0.58 -6.01 -12.86
CA LEU A 117 -0.17 -6.67 -11.80
C LEU A 117 0.51 -6.56 -10.43
N ASP A 118 1.84 -6.54 -10.38
CA ASP A 118 2.59 -6.32 -9.14
C ASP A 118 2.38 -4.89 -8.61
N LEU A 119 2.28 -3.90 -9.52
CA LEU A 119 1.97 -2.52 -9.16
C LEU A 119 0.54 -2.38 -8.63
N CYS A 120 -0.42 -3.13 -9.17
CA CYS A 120 -1.82 -3.10 -8.75
C CYS A 120 -2.06 -3.56 -7.29
N LYS A 121 -1.03 -4.04 -6.61
CA LYS A 121 -1.03 -4.37 -5.18
C LYS A 121 -0.62 -3.18 -4.30
N LEU A 122 0.01 -2.16 -4.86
CA LEU A 122 0.47 -1.00 -4.11
C LEU A 122 -0.71 -0.14 -3.62
N PRO A 123 -0.54 0.59 -2.51
CA PRO A 123 -1.59 1.45 -1.97
C PRO A 123 -2.19 2.43 -2.98
N THR A 124 -1.41 2.89 -3.95
CA THR A 124 -1.84 3.80 -5.01
C THR A 124 -2.93 3.21 -5.92
N TYR A 125 -3.05 1.88 -5.96
CA TYR A 125 -4.06 1.15 -6.73
C TYR A 125 -5.16 0.53 -5.84
N MET A 126 -5.15 0.78 -4.53
CA MET A 126 -6.23 0.37 -3.62
C MET A 126 -7.39 1.36 -3.70
N PRO A 127 -8.64 0.95 -3.46
CA PRO A 127 -9.78 1.87 -3.56
C PRO A 127 -9.84 2.83 -2.39
N SER A 128 -10.38 4.02 -2.60
CA SER A 128 -10.79 4.96 -1.55
C SER A 128 -12.25 5.34 -1.74
N ASN A 129 -13.03 5.30 -0.67
CA ASN A 129 -14.48 5.55 -0.76
C ASN A 129 -14.77 6.98 -1.22
N CYS A 130 -15.44 7.13 -2.37
CA CYS A 130 -15.72 8.40 -3.02
C CYS A 130 -16.53 9.38 -2.15
N LYS A 131 -17.31 8.87 -1.19
CA LYS A 131 -18.12 9.70 -0.30
C LYS A 131 -17.29 10.48 0.70
N TYR A 132 -16.19 9.89 1.18
CA TYR A 132 -15.37 10.46 2.26
C TYR A 132 -14.00 10.94 1.79
N ALA A 133 -13.37 10.22 0.87
CA ALA A 133 -12.07 10.57 0.31
C ALA A 133 -12.22 11.67 -0.76
N THR A 134 -12.48 12.90 -0.33
CA THR A 134 -12.67 14.09 -1.18
C THR A 134 -11.59 15.14 -0.90
N ASP A 135 -11.42 16.11 -1.80
CA ASP A 135 -10.41 17.16 -1.65
C ASP A 135 -10.69 18.08 -0.47
N ASP A 136 -11.97 18.24 -0.11
CA ASP A 136 -12.42 19.07 1.03
C ASP A 136 -12.28 18.34 2.37
N ASN A 137 -12.11 17.01 2.37
CA ASN A 137 -12.02 16.18 3.56
C ASN A 137 -10.65 15.50 3.64
N LYS A 138 -9.65 16.21 4.15
CA LYS A 138 -8.26 15.75 4.18
C LYS A 138 -7.97 14.73 5.28
N ASP A 139 -8.79 14.70 6.34
CA ASP A 139 -8.58 13.86 7.53
C ASP A 139 -9.48 12.61 7.55
N TRP A 140 -10.09 12.26 6.42
CA TRP A 140 -11.01 11.11 6.32
C TRP A 140 -10.34 9.78 6.71
N ASP A 141 -9.06 9.63 6.41
CA ASP A 141 -8.27 8.43 6.65
C ASP A 141 -7.87 8.23 8.13
N MET A 142 -7.96 9.29 8.94
CA MET A 142 -7.75 9.27 10.38
C MET A 142 -9.05 9.12 11.18
N ASN A 143 -10.21 9.29 10.53
CA ASN A 143 -11.51 9.22 11.16
C ASN A 143 -12.12 7.82 11.02
N PRO A 144 -12.31 7.04 12.12
CA PRO A 144 -12.87 5.69 12.07
C PRO A 144 -14.24 5.57 11.41
N GLU A 145 -15.07 6.63 11.45
CA GLU A 145 -16.40 6.63 10.82
C GLU A 145 -16.33 6.88 9.30
N GLN A 146 -15.19 7.35 8.80
CA GLN A 146 -15.01 7.74 7.39
C GLN A 146 -13.97 6.87 6.67
N ASN A 147 -13.02 6.30 7.41
CA ASN A 147 -12.03 5.35 6.90
C ASN A 147 -12.69 3.99 6.69
N LEU A 148 -13.49 3.87 5.64
CA LEU A 148 -14.11 2.61 5.25
C LEU A 148 -13.06 1.73 4.57
N GLY A 149 -12.92 0.49 5.06
CA GLY A 149 -12.04 -0.51 4.47
C GLY A 149 -12.83 -1.55 3.66
N ASN A 150 -12.24 -2.04 2.58
CA ASN A 150 -12.75 -3.20 1.83
C ASN A 150 -11.98 -4.50 2.16
N GLY A 151 -10.98 -4.42 3.02
CA GLY A 151 -10.16 -5.56 3.48
C GLY A 151 -10.75 -6.28 4.71
N PRO A 152 -9.94 -7.20 5.31
CA PRO A 152 -10.39 -8.04 6.43
C PRO A 152 -10.70 -7.27 7.72
N TYR A 153 -10.19 -6.06 7.86
CA TYR A 153 -10.42 -5.18 9.01
C TYR A 153 -10.85 -3.79 8.57
N HIS A 154 -11.37 -3.00 9.49
CA HIS A 154 -11.60 -1.56 9.35
C HIS A 154 -11.04 -0.82 10.56
N LEU A 155 -10.70 0.45 10.37
CA LEU A 155 -10.27 1.31 11.46
C LEU A 155 -11.42 1.50 12.44
N SER A 156 -11.22 1.14 13.72
CA SER A 156 -12.22 1.29 14.79
C SER A 156 -11.87 2.39 15.78
N GLU A 157 -10.58 2.72 15.92
CA GLU A 157 -10.09 3.73 16.84
C GLU A 157 -8.77 4.32 16.36
N HIS A 158 -8.60 5.62 16.51
CA HIS A 158 -7.33 6.32 16.29
C HIS A 158 -7.10 7.28 17.45
N VAL A 159 -6.02 7.06 18.19
CA VAL A 159 -5.56 7.94 19.26
C VAL A 159 -4.18 8.47 18.88
N ASP A 160 -4.14 9.75 18.56
CA ASP A 160 -2.92 10.39 18.06
C ASP A 160 -1.75 10.23 19.04
N GLY A 161 -0.61 9.79 18.50
CA GLY A 161 0.61 9.56 19.28
C GLY A 161 0.58 8.34 20.22
N ASP A 162 -0.52 7.57 20.29
CA ASP A 162 -0.65 6.41 21.19
C ASP A 162 -0.88 5.11 20.41
N HIS A 163 -2.02 4.97 19.73
CA HIS A 163 -2.33 3.74 19.00
C HIS A 163 -3.39 3.91 17.92
N VAL A 164 -3.48 2.90 17.05
CA VAL A 164 -4.62 2.67 16.17
C VAL A 164 -5.19 1.28 16.43
N SER A 165 -6.53 1.15 16.40
CA SER A 165 -7.21 -0.14 16.53
C SER A 165 -8.02 -0.46 15.29
N PHE A 166 -8.04 -1.74 14.95
CA PHE A 166 -8.77 -2.29 13.83
C PHE A 166 -9.71 -3.38 14.33
N GLU A 167 -10.94 -3.37 13.86
CA GLU A 167 -11.90 -4.44 14.12
C GLU A 167 -12.19 -5.21 12.85
N LYS A 168 -12.55 -6.48 13.02
CA LYS A 168 -12.89 -7.37 11.92
C LYS A 168 -14.03 -6.82 11.07
N ASN A 169 -13.80 -6.71 9.77
CA ASN A 169 -14.82 -6.33 8.81
C ASN A 169 -15.78 -7.51 8.55
N LYS A 170 -17.02 -7.41 9.02
CA LYS A 170 -18.04 -8.46 8.84
C LYS A 170 -18.52 -8.61 7.40
N TYR A 171 -18.30 -7.58 6.55
CA TYR A 171 -18.70 -7.59 5.16
C TYR A 171 -17.58 -8.05 4.21
N TYR A 172 -16.37 -8.26 4.76
CA TYR A 172 -15.29 -8.84 3.97
C TYR A 172 -15.67 -10.24 3.48
N ARG A 173 -15.44 -10.53 2.20
CA ARG A 173 -15.83 -11.80 1.57
C ARG A 173 -15.36 -13.04 2.33
N ASP A 174 -14.13 -13.00 2.84
CA ASP A 174 -13.51 -14.09 3.61
C ASP A 174 -13.56 -13.84 5.13
N ALA A 175 -14.53 -13.07 5.62
CA ALA A 175 -14.67 -12.77 7.04
C ALA A 175 -14.69 -14.04 7.92
N LYS A 176 -15.26 -15.15 7.44
CA LYS A 176 -15.32 -16.40 8.20
C LYS A 176 -13.93 -17.01 8.48
N SER A 177 -12.96 -16.77 7.63
CA SER A 177 -11.56 -17.24 7.80
C SER A 177 -10.71 -16.28 8.64
N THR A 178 -11.18 -15.06 8.90
CA THR A 178 -10.50 -14.06 9.74
C THR A 178 -10.76 -14.40 11.21
N ASN A 179 -9.75 -14.97 11.90
CA ASN A 179 -9.90 -15.45 13.27
C ASN A 179 -9.66 -14.39 14.35
N VAL A 180 -8.79 -13.41 14.09
CA VAL A 180 -8.49 -12.31 15.02
C VAL A 180 -9.62 -11.28 14.93
N LEU A 181 -10.21 -10.91 16.06
CA LEU A 181 -11.35 -10.00 16.09
C LEU A 181 -10.95 -8.53 16.14
N LYS A 182 -9.84 -8.22 16.83
CA LYS A 182 -9.31 -6.87 17.00
C LYS A 182 -7.79 -6.91 16.95
N ILE A 183 -7.19 -5.92 16.29
CA ILE A 183 -5.76 -5.64 16.25
C ILE A 183 -5.58 -4.24 16.81
N THR A 184 -4.60 -4.04 17.68
CA THR A 184 -4.21 -2.72 18.17
C THR A 184 -2.71 -2.53 17.91
N ASP A 185 -2.37 -1.56 17.08
CA ASP A 185 -0.99 -1.17 16.78
C ASP A 185 -0.61 -0.01 17.70
N LYS A 186 0.26 -0.27 18.68
CA LYS A 186 0.80 0.74 19.58
C LYS A 186 1.99 1.46 18.99
N PHE A 187 2.02 2.77 19.10
CA PHE A 187 3.16 3.57 18.67
C PHE A 187 4.19 3.62 19.80
N MET A 188 5.37 3.11 19.55
CA MET A 188 6.49 3.08 20.49
C MET A 188 7.77 3.41 19.72
N ASP A 189 8.51 4.42 20.19
CA ASP A 189 9.76 4.85 19.55
C ASP A 189 10.99 4.14 20.13
N ASP A 190 10.97 3.84 21.43
CA ASP A 190 12.10 3.23 22.12
C ASP A 190 12.13 1.71 21.96
N ASP A 191 13.22 1.19 21.44
CA ASP A 191 13.39 -0.24 21.15
C ASP A 191 13.46 -1.12 22.42
N GLN A 192 13.99 -0.60 23.53
CA GLN A 192 14.02 -1.33 24.78
C GLN A 192 12.63 -1.38 25.42
N ALA A 193 11.83 -0.30 25.27
CA ALA A 193 10.45 -0.29 25.70
C ALA A 193 9.61 -1.30 24.91
N LYS A 194 9.80 -1.38 23.58
CA LYS A 194 9.15 -2.40 22.73
C LYS A 194 9.48 -3.81 23.18
N ALA A 195 10.78 -4.08 23.43
CA ALA A 195 11.23 -5.39 23.88
C ALA A 195 10.63 -5.76 25.25
N SER A 196 10.61 -4.82 26.19
CA SER A 196 10.02 -5.00 27.51
C SER A 196 8.52 -5.27 27.41
N ALA A 197 7.80 -4.51 26.60
CA ALA A 197 6.36 -4.69 26.37
C ALA A 197 6.04 -6.09 25.80
N TYR A 198 6.89 -6.60 24.89
CA TYR A 198 6.75 -7.97 24.40
C TYR A 198 7.04 -9.01 25.48
N GLN A 199 8.13 -8.86 26.24
CA GLN A 199 8.52 -9.78 27.31
C GLN A 199 7.51 -9.86 28.46
N THR A 200 6.84 -8.75 28.77
CA THR A 200 5.78 -8.68 29.80
C THR A 200 4.42 -9.13 29.30
N GLY A 201 4.27 -9.36 27.99
CA GLY A 201 2.99 -9.75 27.36
C GLY A 201 2.04 -8.56 27.16
N GLU A 202 2.52 -7.32 27.27
CA GLU A 202 1.73 -6.12 26.96
C GLU A 202 1.41 -6.03 25.47
N ILE A 203 2.36 -6.45 24.62
CA ILE A 203 2.15 -6.65 23.17
C ILE A 203 2.39 -8.10 22.80
N ASN A 204 1.67 -8.58 21.80
CA ASN A 204 1.75 -9.98 21.33
C ASN A 204 2.71 -10.18 20.17
N ILE A 205 2.99 -9.11 19.41
CA ILE A 205 3.85 -9.12 18.22
C ILE A 205 4.74 -7.88 18.26
N LEU A 206 6.04 -8.08 18.08
CA LEU A 206 7.02 -7.02 17.86
C LEU A 206 7.52 -7.11 16.42
N GLN A 207 7.13 -6.16 15.59
CA GLN A 207 7.62 -6.06 14.21
C GLN A 207 8.91 -5.24 14.15
N GLY A 208 9.86 -5.68 13.32
CA GLY A 208 11.14 -4.97 13.14
C GLY A 208 11.99 -4.96 14.41
N ALA A 209 12.06 -6.09 15.12
CA ALA A 209 12.88 -6.20 16.31
C ALA A 209 14.34 -5.81 16.02
N PRO A 210 15.01 -5.00 16.87
CA PRO A 210 16.43 -4.72 16.78
C PRO A 210 17.25 -6.00 16.77
N SER A 211 18.39 -6.00 16.09
CA SER A 211 19.23 -7.20 15.92
C SER A 211 19.58 -7.87 17.25
N GLU A 212 19.95 -7.09 18.28
CA GLU A 212 20.29 -7.62 19.62
C GLU A 212 19.13 -8.37 20.27
N ILE A 213 17.91 -7.89 20.07
CA ILE A 213 16.69 -8.52 20.58
C ILE A 213 16.39 -9.78 19.77
N ALA A 214 16.45 -9.71 18.43
CA ALA A 214 16.24 -10.84 17.55
C ALA A 214 17.24 -11.99 17.85
N GLU A 215 18.52 -11.68 18.05
CA GLU A 215 19.55 -12.64 18.45
C GLU A 215 19.22 -13.37 19.76
N SER A 216 18.63 -12.68 20.74
CA SER A 216 18.20 -13.29 22.01
C SER A 216 17.08 -14.31 21.88
N TYR A 217 16.36 -14.28 20.75
CA TYR A 217 15.29 -15.20 20.39
C TYR A 217 15.70 -16.20 19.31
N GLU A 218 16.95 -16.20 18.88
CA GLU A 218 17.45 -17.15 17.87
C GLU A 218 17.25 -18.60 18.33
N GLY A 219 16.66 -19.40 17.46
CA GLY A 219 16.34 -20.81 17.75
C GLY A 219 15.08 -21.01 18.61
N LYS A 220 14.32 -19.98 18.93
CA LYS A 220 13.01 -20.07 19.60
C LYS A 220 11.88 -19.97 18.56
N ASP A 221 10.74 -20.60 18.89
CA ASP A 221 9.54 -20.57 18.05
C ASP A 221 8.90 -19.16 17.94
N ASP A 222 9.26 -18.25 18.83
CA ASP A 222 8.75 -16.89 18.88
C ASP A 222 9.41 -15.96 17.83
N LEU A 223 10.53 -16.38 17.23
CA LEU A 223 11.22 -15.60 16.22
C LEU A 223 10.83 -16.04 14.81
N SER A 224 10.27 -15.12 14.05
CA SER A 224 10.02 -15.31 12.61
C SER A 224 10.91 -14.38 11.80
N ILE A 225 11.85 -14.94 11.03
CA ILE A 225 12.70 -14.20 10.10
C ILE A 225 12.16 -14.36 8.70
N ARG A 226 11.88 -13.24 8.04
CA ARG A 226 11.42 -13.19 6.66
C ARG A 226 12.45 -12.51 5.79
N GLU A 227 12.95 -13.21 4.79
CA GLU A 227 13.77 -12.58 3.75
C GLU A 227 12.91 -11.65 2.89
N VAL A 228 13.43 -10.44 2.66
CA VAL A 228 12.80 -9.46 1.77
C VAL A 228 13.77 -9.08 0.66
N PRO A 229 13.33 -9.00 -0.61
CA PRO A 229 14.17 -8.55 -1.71
C PRO A 229 14.34 -7.02 -1.61
N GLN A 230 15.29 -6.60 -0.78
CA GLN A 230 15.56 -5.18 -0.51
C GLN A 230 17.03 -4.85 -0.79
N THR A 231 17.26 -3.70 -1.40
CA THR A 231 18.59 -3.12 -1.55
C THR A 231 18.69 -1.84 -0.73
N ASN A 232 19.62 -1.80 0.21
CA ASN A 232 19.95 -0.58 0.94
C ASN A 232 21.04 0.17 0.17
N TYR A 233 20.86 1.46 -0.01
CA TYR A 233 21.81 2.32 -0.71
C TYR A 233 21.91 3.69 -0.05
N ILE A 234 23.04 4.37 -0.28
CA ILE A 234 23.29 5.74 0.15
C ILE A 234 23.09 6.66 -1.05
N LEU A 235 22.16 7.61 -0.93
CA LEU A 235 21.99 8.68 -1.91
C LEU A 235 22.86 9.88 -1.54
N PHE A 236 23.57 10.41 -2.53
CA PHE A 236 24.32 11.64 -2.38
C PHE A 236 23.58 12.80 -3.04
N ASN A 237 23.40 13.94 -2.34
CA ASN A 237 22.98 15.16 -2.99
C ASN A 237 24.14 15.70 -3.83
N ILE A 238 24.10 15.42 -5.12
CA ILE A 238 25.19 15.82 -6.05
C ILE A 238 25.26 17.31 -6.32
N ASN A 239 24.26 18.09 -5.91
CA ASN A 239 24.25 19.53 -6.01
C ASN A 239 24.89 20.24 -4.82
N GLU A 240 25.26 19.48 -3.77
CA GLU A 240 25.84 20.02 -2.54
C GLU A 240 27.26 19.49 -2.32
N LYS A 241 28.15 20.40 -1.81
CA LYS A 241 29.51 20.02 -1.43
C LYS A 241 29.51 19.16 -0.17
N PRO A 242 30.43 18.19 -0.05
CA PRO A 242 31.49 17.83 -1.01
C PRO A 242 31.06 16.81 -2.07
N PHE A 243 29.77 16.46 -2.16
CA PHE A 243 29.26 15.39 -3.02
C PHE A 243 29.06 15.80 -4.49
N ASP A 244 29.28 17.06 -4.85
CA ASP A 244 29.44 17.54 -6.22
C ASP A 244 30.70 16.95 -6.89
N ASP A 245 31.76 16.58 -6.11
CA ASP A 245 32.95 15.92 -6.63
C ASP A 245 32.73 14.39 -6.76
N VAL A 246 32.93 13.88 -7.96
CA VAL A 246 32.81 12.46 -8.30
C VAL A 246 33.79 11.59 -7.50
N LYS A 247 35.00 12.11 -7.21
CA LYS A 247 36.03 11.36 -6.45
C LYS A 247 35.61 11.12 -5.00
N VAL A 248 34.89 12.09 -4.41
CA VAL A 248 34.32 11.94 -3.06
C VAL A 248 33.29 10.82 -3.05
N ARG A 249 32.36 10.80 -3.99
CA ARG A 249 31.36 9.73 -4.09
C ARG A 249 31.98 8.35 -4.33
N GLN A 250 33.02 8.29 -5.16
CA GLN A 250 33.80 7.06 -5.38
C GLN A 250 34.50 6.58 -4.10
N ALA A 251 35.10 7.51 -3.32
CA ALA A 251 35.74 7.17 -2.05
C ALA A 251 34.76 6.54 -1.06
N PHE A 252 33.54 7.09 -0.91
CA PHE A 252 32.47 6.50 -0.11
C PHE A 252 32.10 5.09 -0.60
N SER A 253 31.93 4.93 -1.91
CA SER A 253 31.61 3.63 -2.51
C SER A 253 32.68 2.56 -2.24
N LEU A 254 33.95 2.95 -2.23
CA LEU A 254 35.09 2.04 -1.95
C LEU A 254 35.24 1.75 -0.46
N ALA A 255 34.82 2.65 0.42
CA ALA A 255 34.89 2.45 1.87
C ALA A 255 33.84 1.46 2.40
N LEU A 256 32.78 1.18 1.65
CA LEU A 256 31.74 0.25 2.05
C LEU A 256 32.20 -1.21 1.89
N ASN A 257 32.18 -1.96 2.99
CA ASN A 257 32.33 -3.40 2.94
C ASN A 257 31.02 -4.04 2.44
N ARG A 258 31.06 -4.64 1.26
CA ARG A 258 29.91 -5.29 0.61
C ARG A 258 29.88 -6.80 0.79
N LYS A 259 30.67 -7.32 1.72
CA LYS A 259 30.71 -8.76 2.02
C LYS A 259 29.74 -9.11 3.12
#